data_e1aab681333ca0715b90b02cc4d77698
#
_entry.id   e1aab681333ca0715b90b02cc4d77698
#
_cell.length_a   1.000
_cell.length_b   1.000
_cell.length_c   1.000
_cell.angle_alpha   90.00
_cell.angle_beta   90.00
_cell.angle_gamma   90.00
#
_symmetry.space_group_name_H-M   'P 1'
#
loop_
_entity.id
_entity.type
_entity.pdbx_description
1 polymer ?
#
loop_
_entity_poly.entity_id
_entity_poly.type
_entity_poly.pdbx_seq_one_letter_code
_entity_poly.pdbx_strand_id
1 'polypeptide(L)'
;RPHAAAEGTTPYRQGLWGVAEIVIDTFVVSTLTAFALLLSGETEMEAVFRNAFGPTGSYILLAFLAVFAFASILAWVFYADGCIGYLFGGRKKAVSLAFRLLSVLFVFGGVFLSGEAVWAAADIFNALMIFPNLFMLYIYRKEIQYGVL
;
A
#
# COMPACT_ATOMS: atom_id res chain seq x y z
N ARG A 1 -2.62 10.46 1.67
CA ARG A 1 -1.78 11.58 2.11
C ARG A 1 -0.64 12.00 1.16
N PRO A 2 -0.11 11.16 0.23
CA PRO A 2 0.82 11.69 -0.78
C PRO A 2 0.18 12.82 -1.58
N HIS A 3 -1.09 12.68 -1.94
CA HIS A 3 -1.83 13.73 -2.64
C HIS A 3 -2.01 15.01 -1.81
N ALA A 4 -2.12 14.90 -0.49
CA ALA A 4 -2.19 16.06 0.40
C ALA A 4 -0.85 16.80 0.59
N ALA A 5 0.27 16.15 0.27
CA ALA A 5 1.61 16.71 0.31
C ALA A 5 2.07 17.30 -1.04
N ALA A 6 1.28 17.13 -2.11
CA ALA A 6 1.62 17.64 -3.43
C ALA A 6 1.43 19.17 -3.48
N GLU A 7 2.51 19.88 -3.79
CA GLU A 7 2.50 21.34 -3.92
C GLU A 7 1.96 21.77 -5.29
N GLY A 8 1.29 22.91 -5.34
CA GLY A 8 0.85 23.54 -6.60
C GLY A 8 -0.43 22.96 -7.21
N THR A 9 -1.17 22.12 -6.47
CA THR A 9 -2.43 21.51 -6.95
C THR A 9 -3.60 21.79 -5.99
N THR A 10 -4.82 21.76 -6.53
CA THR A 10 -6.02 21.91 -5.71
C THR A 10 -6.42 20.57 -5.06
N PRO A 11 -7.02 20.56 -3.85
CA PRO A 11 -7.52 19.35 -3.20
C PRO A 11 -8.45 18.53 -4.10
N TYR A 12 -9.29 19.19 -4.89
CA TYR A 12 -10.20 18.55 -5.84
C TYR A 12 -9.45 17.76 -6.92
N ARG A 13 -8.42 18.36 -7.54
CA ARG A 13 -7.59 17.68 -8.54
C ARG A 13 -6.87 16.48 -7.97
N GLN A 14 -6.34 16.60 -6.75
CA GLN A 14 -5.67 15.50 -6.08
C GLN A 14 -6.65 14.36 -5.73
N GLY A 15 -7.87 14.70 -5.34
CA GLY A 15 -8.94 13.70 -5.15
C GLY A 15 -9.27 12.94 -6.43
N LEU A 16 -9.38 13.64 -7.58
CA LEU A 16 -9.62 13.00 -8.88
C LEU A 16 -8.46 12.06 -9.28
N TRP A 17 -7.21 12.49 -9.06
CA TRP A 17 -6.06 11.63 -9.31
C TRP A 17 -6.09 10.37 -8.44
N GLY A 18 -6.41 10.50 -7.15
CA GLY A 18 -6.56 9.35 -6.25
C GLY A 18 -7.62 8.35 -6.72
N VAL A 19 -8.76 8.84 -7.21
CA VAL A 19 -9.80 7.98 -7.80
C VAL A 19 -9.29 7.31 -9.08
N ALA A 20 -8.63 8.06 -9.98
CA ALA A 20 -8.10 7.53 -11.22
C ALA A 20 -7.04 6.44 -10.97
N GLU A 21 -6.13 6.64 -10.01
CA GLU A 21 -5.14 5.64 -9.61
C GLU A 21 -5.79 4.35 -9.14
N ILE A 22 -6.79 4.43 -8.25
CA ILE A 22 -7.50 3.24 -7.75
C ILE A 22 -8.22 2.51 -8.89
N VAL A 23 -8.87 3.24 -9.80
CA VAL A 23 -9.56 2.64 -10.94
C VAL A 23 -8.57 1.93 -11.86
N ILE A 24 -7.45 2.56 -12.19
CA ILE A 24 -6.42 1.96 -13.05
C ILE A 24 -5.82 0.72 -12.36
N ASP A 25 -5.43 0.81 -11.10
CA ASP A 25 -4.84 -0.29 -10.37
C ASP A 25 -5.82 -1.47 -10.22
N THR A 26 -7.04 -1.20 -9.79
CA THR A 26 -8.02 -2.25 -9.51
C THR A 26 -8.59 -2.87 -10.78
N PHE A 27 -9.00 -2.06 -11.78
CA PHE A 27 -9.64 -2.61 -12.97
C PHE A 27 -8.65 -2.99 -14.07
N VAL A 28 -7.61 -2.20 -14.30
CA VAL A 28 -6.68 -2.51 -15.39
C VAL A 28 -5.61 -3.48 -14.94
N VAL A 29 -4.83 -3.12 -13.91
CA VAL A 29 -3.67 -3.94 -13.49
C VAL A 29 -4.11 -5.28 -12.91
N SER A 30 -5.12 -5.31 -12.04
CA SER A 30 -5.62 -6.56 -11.47
C SER A 30 -6.25 -7.47 -12.52
N THR A 31 -6.97 -6.90 -13.51
CA THR A 31 -7.54 -7.67 -14.62
C THR A 31 -6.45 -8.26 -15.51
N LEU A 32 -5.40 -7.50 -15.84
CA LEU A 32 -4.27 -8.01 -16.61
C LEU A 32 -3.56 -9.15 -15.87
N THR A 33 -3.37 -9.02 -14.57
CA THR A 33 -2.80 -10.08 -13.73
C THR A 33 -3.68 -11.33 -13.73
N ALA A 34 -4.99 -11.17 -13.58
CA ALA A 34 -5.94 -12.28 -13.64
C ALA A 34 -5.91 -12.97 -15.02
N PHE A 35 -5.88 -12.22 -16.12
CA PHE A 35 -5.77 -12.80 -17.46
C PHE A 35 -4.45 -13.52 -17.65
N ALA A 36 -3.34 -13.02 -17.15
CA ALA A 36 -2.05 -13.70 -17.25
C ALA A 36 -2.10 -15.07 -16.55
N LEU A 37 -2.70 -15.17 -15.39
CA LEU A 37 -2.90 -16.42 -14.66
C LEU A 37 -3.86 -17.37 -15.41
N LEU A 38 -5.02 -16.87 -15.83
CA LEU A 38 -6.03 -17.68 -16.52
C LEU A 38 -5.54 -18.23 -17.87
N LEU A 39 -4.86 -17.40 -18.67
CA LEU A 39 -4.35 -17.81 -19.98
C LEU A 39 -3.16 -18.77 -19.88
N SER A 40 -2.36 -18.64 -18.83
CA SER A 40 -1.24 -19.56 -18.60
C SER A 40 -1.66 -20.89 -17.97
N GLY A 41 -2.87 -20.95 -17.38
CA GLY A 41 -3.34 -22.09 -16.59
C GLY A 41 -2.63 -22.26 -15.26
N GLU A 42 -1.90 -21.22 -14.81
CA GLU A 42 -1.10 -21.26 -13.59
C GLU A 42 -1.84 -20.53 -12.45
N THR A 43 -1.53 -20.90 -11.22
CA THR A 43 -2.08 -20.26 -10.03
C THR A 43 -1.13 -19.24 -9.39
N GLU A 44 0.15 -19.25 -9.82
CA GLU A 44 1.19 -18.39 -9.27
C GLU A 44 1.90 -17.59 -10.37
N MET A 45 2.17 -16.32 -10.13
CA MET A 45 2.85 -15.45 -11.08
C MET A 45 4.28 -15.89 -11.37
N GLU A 46 4.94 -16.60 -10.45
CA GLU A 46 6.28 -17.13 -10.71
C GLU A 46 6.25 -18.16 -11.85
N ALA A 47 5.27 -19.05 -11.85
CA ALA A 47 5.10 -20.03 -12.93
C ALA A 47 4.78 -19.34 -14.27
N VAL A 48 3.93 -18.29 -14.24
CA VAL A 48 3.63 -17.47 -15.44
C VAL A 48 4.90 -16.88 -16.03
N PHE A 49 5.73 -16.22 -15.21
CA PHE A 49 6.98 -15.61 -15.65
C PHE A 49 7.99 -16.64 -16.15
N ARG A 50 8.08 -17.78 -15.48
CA ARG A 50 8.96 -18.88 -15.89
C ARG A 50 8.53 -19.50 -17.23
N ASN A 51 7.23 -19.64 -17.46
CA ASN A 51 6.69 -20.14 -18.72
C ASN A 51 6.92 -19.15 -19.88
N ALA A 52 6.81 -17.84 -19.61
CA ALA A 52 6.98 -16.80 -20.61
C ALA A 52 8.47 -16.52 -20.96
N PHE A 53 9.35 -16.50 -19.95
CA PHE A 53 10.75 -16.06 -20.08
C PHE A 53 11.78 -17.17 -19.76
N GLY A 54 11.34 -18.41 -19.58
CA GLY A 54 12.20 -19.53 -19.19
C GLY A 54 12.76 -19.34 -17.76
N PRO A 55 13.92 -19.97 -17.45
CA PRO A 55 14.53 -19.89 -16.10
C PRO A 55 14.83 -18.47 -15.63
N THR A 56 15.01 -17.52 -16.55
CA THR A 56 15.27 -16.11 -16.24
C THR A 56 14.02 -15.40 -15.69
N GLY A 57 12.83 -15.92 -15.98
CA GLY A 57 11.55 -15.34 -15.56
C GLY A 57 11.43 -15.15 -14.04
N SER A 58 11.86 -16.14 -13.25
CA SER A 58 11.85 -16.04 -11.79
C SER A 58 12.73 -14.89 -11.26
N TYR A 59 13.89 -14.67 -11.89
CA TYR A 59 14.78 -13.55 -11.50
C TYR A 59 14.19 -12.19 -11.89
N ILE A 60 13.52 -12.11 -13.04
CA ILE A 60 12.82 -10.88 -13.47
C ILE A 60 11.71 -10.55 -12.49
N LEU A 61 10.87 -11.52 -12.14
CA LEU A 61 9.80 -11.34 -11.16
C LEU A 61 10.37 -10.92 -9.79
N LEU A 62 11.42 -11.61 -9.32
CA LEU A 62 12.08 -11.28 -8.06
C LEU A 62 12.59 -9.83 -8.03
N ALA A 63 13.20 -9.36 -9.12
CA ALA A 63 13.66 -7.98 -9.21
C ALA A 63 12.50 -6.98 -9.13
N PHE A 64 11.38 -7.22 -9.83
CA PHE A 64 10.19 -6.38 -9.73
C PHE A 64 9.60 -6.40 -8.32
N LEU A 65 9.47 -7.57 -7.70
CA LEU A 65 8.96 -7.69 -6.34
C LEU A 65 9.85 -6.98 -5.33
N ALA A 66 11.18 -7.06 -5.48
CA ALA A 66 12.12 -6.36 -4.59
C ALA A 66 11.95 -4.83 -4.68
N VAL A 67 11.86 -4.28 -5.89
CA VAL A 67 11.65 -2.84 -6.11
C VAL A 67 10.29 -2.41 -5.57
N PHE A 68 9.23 -3.18 -5.82
CA PHE A 68 7.89 -2.90 -5.34
C PHE A 68 7.80 -2.96 -3.80
N ALA A 69 8.39 -3.98 -3.18
CA ALA A 69 8.43 -4.12 -1.73
C ALA A 69 9.19 -2.94 -1.09
N PHE A 70 10.34 -2.57 -1.67
CA PHE A 70 11.12 -1.42 -1.18
C PHE A 70 10.31 -0.12 -1.26
N ALA A 71 9.68 0.16 -2.40
CA ALA A 71 8.83 1.35 -2.58
C ALA A 71 7.65 1.36 -1.59
N SER A 72 7.02 0.21 -1.35
CA SER A 72 5.92 0.06 -0.40
C SER A 72 6.36 0.34 1.04
N ILE A 73 7.50 -0.21 1.46
CA ILE A 73 8.06 0.05 2.80
C ILE A 73 8.34 1.54 2.99
N LEU A 74 8.94 2.21 2.00
CA LEU A 74 9.19 3.65 2.06
C LEU A 74 7.89 4.46 2.19
N ALA A 75 6.85 4.11 1.43
CA ALA A 75 5.55 4.76 1.50
C ALA A 75 4.91 4.59 2.88
N TRP A 76 4.93 3.40 3.44
CA TRP A 76 4.37 3.14 4.78
C TRP A 76 5.13 3.87 5.89
N VAL A 77 6.47 3.94 5.81
CA VAL A 77 7.28 4.72 6.76
C VAL A 77 6.94 6.21 6.66
N PHE A 78 6.75 6.74 5.45
CA PHE A 78 6.34 8.13 5.24
C PHE A 78 4.97 8.43 5.87
N TYR A 79 3.98 7.54 5.69
CA TYR A 79 2.67 7.69 6.31
C TYR A 79 2.74 7.65 7.84
N ALA A 80 3.53 6.74 8.39
CA ALA A 80 3.72 6.62 9.83
C ALA A 80 4.39 7.87 10.41
N ASP A 81 5.41 8.42 9.78
CA ASP A 81 6.05 9.66 10.20
C ASP A 81 5.05 10.84 10.23
N GLY A 82 4.15 10.90 9.25
CA GLY A 82 3.06 11.87 9.24
C GLY A 82 2.10 11.72 10.41
N CYS A 83 1.71 10.48 10.74
CA CYS A 83 0.84 10.18 11.88
C CYS A 83 1.52 10.47 13.22
N ILE A 84 2.77 10.05 13.39
CA ILE A 84 3.59 10.32 14.58
C ILE A 84 3.73 11.82 14.79
N GLY A 85 3.99 12.56 13.70
CA GLY A 85 4.08 14.01 13.73
C GLY A 85 2.82 14.69 14.23
N TYR A 86 1.66 14.16 13.90
CA TYR A 86 0.37 14.66 14.36
C TYR A 86 0.10 14.32 15.82
N LEU A 87 0.38 13.10 16.25
CA LEU A 87 0.03 12.61 17.59
C LEU A 87 0.98 13.08 18.69
N PHE A 88 2.27 13.16 18.41
CA PHE A 88 3.33 13.33 19.44
C PHE A 88 4.04 14.69 19.43
N GLY A 89 3.71 15.59 18.53
CA GLY A 89 4.25 16.96 18.51
C GLY A 89 5.78 17.03 18.60
N GLY A 90 6.30 17.61 19.70
CA GLY A 90 7.73 17.89 19.89
C GLY A 90 8.65 16.67 20.12
N ARG A 91 8.11 15.48 20.43
CA ARG A 91 8.87 14.23 20.66
C ARG A 91 9.04 13.38 19.40
N LYS A 92 8.89 13.98 18.24
CA LYS A 92 8.86 13.31 16.93
C LYS A 92 10.06 12.42 16.64
N LYS A 93 11.29 12.90 16.93
CA LYS A 93 12.52 12.21 16.49
C LYS A 93 12.71 10.84 17.14
N ALA A 94 12.52 10.76 18.45
CA ALA A 94 12.70 9.50 19.17
C ALA A 94 11.61 8.46 18.80
N VAL A 95 10.35 8.90 18.72
CA VAL A 95 9.22 8.01 18.38
C VAL A 95 9.31 7.55 16.92
N SER A 96 9.65 8.45 16.00
CA SER A 96 9.87 8.11 14.59
C SER A 96 11.03 7.13 14.42
N LEU A 97 12.15 7.35 15.11
CA LEU A 97 13.28 6.41 15.08
C LEU A 97 12.89 5.03 15.64
N ALA A 98 12.21 4.99 16.78
CA ALA A 98 11.74 3.73 17.37
C ALA A 98 10.80 2.99 16.41
N PHE A 99 9.86 3.71 15.78
CA PHE A 99 8.96 3.13 14.77
C PHE A 99 9.72 2.57 13.57
N ARG A 100 10.71 3.29 13.03
CA ARG A 100 11.53 2.82 11.91
C ARG A 100 12.32 1.56 12.26
N LEU A 101 12.93 1.54 13.44
CA LEU A 101 13.64 0.35 13.91
C LEU A 101 12.71 -0.84 14.09
N LEU A 102 11.53 -0.61 14.67
CA LEU A 102 10.51 -1.63 14.84
C LEU A 102 10.00 -2.15 13.47
N SER A 103 9.80 -1.27 12.49
CA SER A 103 9.42 -1.66 11.13
C SER A 103 10.47 -2.56 10.48
N VAL A 104 11.76 -2.24 10.63
CA VAL A 104 12.85 -3.10 10.14
C VAL A 104 12.81 -4.47 10.80
N LEU A 105 12.61 -4.52 12.13
CA LEU A 105 12.51 -5.79 12.87
C LEU A 105 11.30 -6.62 12.38
N PHE A 106 10.17 -6.00 12.12
CA PHE A 106 8.99 -6.70 11.58
C PHE A 106 9.21 -7.24 10.17
N VAL A 107 9.89 -6.48 9.30
CA VAL A 107 10.25 -6.95 7.94
C VAL A 107 11.13 -8.20 8.04
N PHE A 108 12.17 -8.17 8.87
CA PHE A 108 13.02 -9.36 9.10
C PHE A 108 12.25 -10.50 9.79
N GLY A 109 11.39 -10.17 10.77
CA GLY A 109 10.58 -11.16 11.48
C GLY A 109 9.57 -11.87 10.55
N GLY A 110 9.07 -11.18 9.54
CA GLY A 110 8.15 -11.73 8.53
C GLY A 110 8.72 -12.94 7.77
N VAL A 111 10.05 -13.03 7.65
CA VAL A 111 10.72 -14.18 6.99
C VAL A 111 10.48 -15.49 7.75
N PHE A 112 10.26 -15.42 9.05
CA PHE A 112 10.04 -16.59 9.93
C PHE A 112 8.57 -16.98 10.04
N LEU A 113 7.67 -16.20 9.49
CA LEU A 113 6.23 -16.47 9.51
C LEU A 113 5.79 -17.17 8.21
N SER A 114 4.76 -18.03 8.31
CA SER A 114 4.14 -18.59 7.11
C SER A 114 3.40 -17.50 6.33
N GLY A 115 3.36 -17.61 5.00
CA GLY A 115 2.62 -16.66 4.17
C GLY A 115 1.16 -16.52 4.59
N GLU A 116 0.50 -17.61 4.96
CA GLU A 116 -0.89 -17.61 5.45
C GLU A 116 -1.07 -16.76 6.71
N ALA A 117 -0.15 -16.88 7.68
CA ALA A 117 -0.22 -16.08 8.92
C ALA A 117 -0.02 -14.58 8.64
N VAL A 118 0.88 -14.23 7.72
CA VAL A 118 1.12 -12.84 7.32
C VAL A 118 -0.12 -12.26 6.64
N TRP A 119 -0.72 -12.99 5.70
CA TRP A 119 -1.93 -12.56 5.01
C TRP A 119 -3.12 -12.42 5.97
N ALA A 120 -3.35 -13.40 6.85
CA ALA A 120 -4.42 -13.33 7.85
C ALA A 120 -4.27 -12.11 8.78
N ALA A 121 -3.04 -11.83 9.24
CA ALA A 121 -2.78 -10.65 10.04
C ALA A 121 -3.03 -9.34 9.24
N ALA A 122 -2.58 -9.27 7.98
CA ALA A 122 -2.80 -8.12 7.12
C ALA A 122 -4.31 -7.85 6.91
N ASP A 123 -5.10 -8.89 6.68
CA ASP A 123 -6.56 -8.78 6.49
C ASP A 123 -7.26 -8.25 7.75
N ILE A 124 -6.86 -8.74 8.94
CA ILE A 124 -7.40 -8.25 10.21
C ILE A 124 -7.10 -6.75 10.38
N PHE A 125 -5.85 -6.32 10.17
CA PHE A 125 -5.48 -4.90 10.32
C PHE A 125 -6.16 -4.03 9.27
N ASN A 126 -6.28 -4.49 8.02
CA ASN A 126 -7.02 -3.79 6.98
C ASN A 126 -8.50 -3.62 7.36
N ALA A 127 -9.14 -4.67 7.84
CA ALA A 127 -10.53 -4.62 8.31
C ALA A 127 -10.69 -3.61 9.46
N LEU A 128 -9.78 -3.61 10.44
CA LEU A 128 -9.80 -2.65 11.54
C LEU A 128 -9.64 -1.20 11.08
N MET A 129 -8.91 -0.94 10.00
CA MET A 129 -8.75 0.40 9.43
C MET A 129 -10.03 0.93 8.75
N ILE A 130 -10.93 0.06 8.30
CA ILE A 130 -12.16 0.46 7.64
C ILE A 130 -13.07 1.23 8.61
N PHE A 131 -13.20 0.78 9.85
CA PHE A 131 -14.12 1.38 10.82
C PHE A 131 -13.83 2.87 11.11
N PRO A 132 -12.61 3.29 11.51
CA PRO A 132 -12.34 4.71 11.73
C PRO A 132 -12.47 5.53 10.45
N ASN A 133 -12.12 4.98 9.28
CA ASN A 133 -12.27 5.68 8.01
C ASN A 133 -13.74 5.94 7.67
N LEU A 134 -14.62 4.94 7.78
CA LEU A 134 -16.06 5.11 7.57
C LEU A 134 -16.67 6.08 8.58
N PHE A 135 -16.26 6.01 9.84
CA PHE A 135 -16.72 6.92 10.88
C PHE A 135 -16.35 8.37 10.56
N MET A 136 -15.13 8.64 10.14
CA MET A 136 -14.69 9.96 9.71
C MET A 136 -15.47 10.47 8.51
N LEU A 137 -15.66 9.64 7.48
CA LEU A 137 -16.47 9.99 6.31
C LEU A 137 -17.92 10.32 6.70
N TYR A 138 -18.49 9.59 7.64
CA TYR A 138 -19.84 9.85 8.13
C TYR A 138 -19.94 11.19 8.87
N ILE A 139 -18.98 11.51 9.75
CA ILE A 139 -18.95 12.79 10.47
C ILE A 139 -18.81 13.97 9.52
N TYR A 140 -17.83 13.90 8.61
CA TYR A 140 -17.48 15.00 7.70
C TYR A 140 -18.27 15.00 6.39
N ARG A 141 -19.31 14.14 6.26
CA ARG A 141 -20.08 14.00 5.01
C ARG A 141 -20.65 15.32 4.47
N LYS A 142 -21.07 16.22 5.36
CA LYS A 142 -21.63 17.53 4.96
C LYS A 142 -20.54 18.47 4.44
N GLU A 143 -19.39 18.50 5.07
CA GLU A 143 -18.26 19.34 4.66
C GLU A 143 -17.70 18.89 3.30
N ILE A 144 -17.62 17.58 3.09
CA ILE A 144 -17.22 16.99 1.81
C ILE A 144 -18.23 17.34 0.71
N GLN A 145 -19.52 17.27 1.00
CA GLN A 145 -20.61 17.53 0.03
C GLN A 145 -20.64 19.00 -0.40
N TYR A 146 -20.32 19.93 0.50
CA TYR A 146 -20.34 21.37 0.19
C TYR A 146 -18.99 21.93 -0.25
N GLY A 147 -17.97 21.10 -0.40
CA GLY A 147 -16.65 21.51 -0.90
C GLY A 147 -15.91 22.50 0.03
N VAL A 148 -16.17 22.47 1.33
CA VAL A 148 -15.62 23.38 2.32
C VAL A 148 -14.23 22.93 2.84
N LEU A 149 -13.72 21.76 2.37
CA LEU A 149 -12.38 21.25 2.68
C LEU A 149 -11.38 21.53 1.56
#